data_46120364916f493c60c8a90ce3834e12
#
_entry.id   46120364916f493c60c8a90ce3834e12
#
_cell.length_a   1.000
_cell.length_b   1.000
_cell.length_c   1.000
_cell.angle_alpha   90.00
_cell.angle_beta   90.00
_cell.angle_gamma   90.00
#
_symmetry.space_group_name_H-M   'P 1'
#
loop_
_entity.id
_entity.type
_entity.pdbx_description
1 polymer ?
#
loop_
_entity_poly.entity_id
_entity_poly.type
_entity_poly.pdbx_seq_one_letter_code
_entity_poly.pdbx_strand_id
1 'polypeptide(L)'
;NWENTNLVSYAHEHGVKVKLCATLFGQNNLSTLLSDQNNRENAIQNLLSLVLLKNADGIDIDFELLPSSQRNNLVLFMEELSTAFHAAINNPIITMATPAIDWSNAWDYNQLAEITDGLFIMGYNYFYSSSSSAGPVSPLGGFYYDLEYTVSDYINKTGGQYDKLILGLPYYGYDWPVEDSLIFSETNGTGQAITY
;
A
#
# COMPACT_ATOMS: atom_id res chain seq x y z
N ASN A 1 5.12 18.81 -3.23
CA ASN A 1 6.38 18.43 -3.88
C ASN A 1 7.42 18.09 -2.82
N TRP A 2 7.92 16.83 -2.83
CA TRP A 2 8.87 16.31 -1.85
C TRP A 2 10.14 17.17 -1.73
N GLU A 3 10.74 17.54 -2.83
CA GLU A 3 11.99 18.30 -2.86
C GLU A 3 11.91 19.70 -2.22
N ASN A 4 10.73 20.31 -2.25
CA ASN A 4 10.51 21.68 -1.77
C ASN A 4 9.78 21.76 -0.41
N THR A 5 9.46 20.60 0.20
CA THR A 5 8.79 20.58 1.51
C THR A 5 9.78 20.77 2.67
N ASN A 6 9.33 21.43 3.71
CA ASN A 6 9.99 21.46 5.02
C ASN A 6 9.29 20.53 6.02
N LEU A 7 8.38 19.67 5.55
CA LEU A 7 7.57 18.78 6.37
C LEU A 7 8.44 17.88 7.27
N VAL A 8 9.52 17.32 6.71
CA VAL A 8 10.38 16.39 7.46
C VAL A 8 11.04 17.09 8.65
N SER A 9 11.65 18.26 8.46
CA SER A 9 12.27 19.02 9.54
C SER A 9 11.24 19.44 10.59
N TYR A 10 10.08 19.91 10.16
CA TYR A 10 8.98 20.28 11.06
C TYR A 10 8.49 19.08 11.87
N ALA A 11 8.31 17.92 11.26
CA ALA A 11 7.91 16.70 11.96
C ALA A 11 8.97 16.25 12.98
N HIS A 12 10.25 16.30 12.61
CA HIS A 12 11.35 15.94 13.51
C HIS A 12 11.43 16.86 14.72
N GLU A 13 11.17 18.16 14.57
CA GLU A 13 11.07 19.12 15.68
C GLU A 13 9.98 18.74 16.70
N HIS A 14 8.97 17.96 16.25
CA HIS A 14 7.87 17.46 17.08
C HIS A 14 8.02 15.97 17.44
N GLY A 15 9.19 15.36 17.18
CA GLY A 15 9.44 13.96 17.50
C GLY A 15 8.71 12.95 16.60
N VAL A 16 8.24 13.40 15.43
CA VAL A 16 7.48 12.56 14.47
C VAL A 16 8.39 12.13 13.33
N LYS A 17 8.38 10.85 13.01
CA LYS A 17 9.12 10.27 11.87
C LYS A 17 8.35 10.43 10.57
N VAL A 18 9.10 10.59 9.46
CA VAL A 18 8.52 10.78 8.12
C VAL A 18 9.16 9.81 7.13
N LYS A 19 8.32 9.09 6.40
CA LYS A 19 8.73 8.25 5.26
C LYS A 19 8.35 8.92 3.94
N LEU A 20 9.17 8.72 2.91
CA LEU A 20 8.78 8.97 1.52
C LEU A 20 7.80 7.88 1.09
N CYS A 21 6.62 8.23 0.60
CA CYS A 21 5.75 7.28 -0.09
C CYS A 21 6.05 7.31 -1.59
N ALA A 22 6.43 6.15 -2.13
CA ALA A 22 6.75 5.97 -3.55
C ALA A 22 5.68 5.13 -4.21
N THR A 23 4.91 5.74 -5.11
CA THR A 23 3.76 5.10 -5.77
C THR A 23 4.08 4.69 -7.19
N LEU A 24 3.61 3.51 -7.61
CA LEU A 24 3.62 3.06 -9.00
C LEU A 24 2.39 2.20 -9.29
N PHE A 25 1.64 2.58 -10.32
CA PHE A 25 0.39 1.91 -10.69
C PHE A 25 0.48 1.23 -12.06
N GLY A 26 -0.18 0.08 -12.14
CA GLY A 26 -0.45 -0.61 -13.40
C GLY A 26 0.54 -1.70 -13.77
N GLN A 27 -0.01 -2.78 -14.31
CA GLN A 27 0.71 -4.03 -14.58
C GLN A 27 1.92 -3.85 -15.50
N ASN A 28 1.81 -3.02 -16.55
CA ASN A 28 2.90 -2.80 -17.49
C ASN A 28 4.07 -2.04 -16.87
N ASN A 29 3.76 -0.99 -16.09
CA ASN A 29 4.77 -0.18 -15.41
C ASN A 29 5.53 -1.03 -14.38
N LEU A 30 4.80 -1.80 -13.56
CA LEU A 30 5.37 -2.70 -12.57
C LEU A 30 6.19 -3.81 -13.23
N SER A 31 5.71 -4.40 -14.32
CA SER A 31 6.47 -5.40 -15.06
C SER A 31 7.77 -4.83 -15.63
N THR A 32 7.73 -3.62 -16.19
CA THR A 32 8.92 -2.95 -16.71
C THR A 32 9.94 -2.67 -15.62
N LEU A 33 9.49 -2.19 -14.47
CA LEU A 33 10.38 -1.92 -13.34
C LEU A 33 10.98 -3.20 -12.75
N LEU A 34 10.11 -4.17 -12.42
CA LEU A 34 10.49 -5.29 -11.58
C LEU A 34 11.26 -6.40 -12.31
N SER A 35 11.01 -6.61 -13.61
CA SER A 35 11.63 -7.70 -14.36
C SER A 35 13.07 -7.41 -14.82
N ASP A 36 13.50 -6.17 -14.83
CA ASP A 36 14.84 -5.77 -15.27
C ASP A 36 15.70 -5.28 -14.09
N GLN A 37 16.88 -5.88 -13.92
CA GLN A 37 17.77 -5.55 -12.82
C GLN A 37 18.22 -4.08 -12.84
N ASN A 38 18.56 -3.53 -14.01
CA ASN A 38 19.03 -2.15 -14.11
C ASN A 38 17.91 -1.17 -13.75
N ASN A 39 16.66 -1.48 -14.12
CA ASN A 39 15.50 -0.66 -13.76
C ASN A 39 15.28 -0.68 -12.24
N ARG A 40 15.38 -1.86 -11.59
CA ARG A 40 15.26 -1.95 -10.12
C ARG A 40 16.38 -1.18 -9.43
N GLU A 41 17.65 -1.40 -9.81
CA GLU A 41 18.80 -0.70 -9.25
C GLU A 41 18.69 0.82 -9.40
N ASN A 42 18.34 1.31 -10.59
CA ASN A 42 18.16 2.73 -10.85
C ASN A 42 17.02 3.33 -10.00
N ALA A 43 15.90 2.64 -9.89
CA ALA A 43 14.79 3.09 -9.05
C ALA A 43 15.19 3.16 -7.57
N ILE A 44 15.84 2.13 -7.05
CA ILE A 44 16.30 2.09 -5.65
C ILE A 44 17.27 3.24 -5.35
N GLN A 45 18.26 3.49 -6.22
CA GLN A 45 19.22 4.58 -6.04
C GLN A 45 18.55 5.96 -6.08
N ASN A 46 17.59 6.16 -6.97
CA ASN A 46 16.81 7.40 -7.04
C ASN A 46 15.96 7.61 -5.77
N LEU A 47 15.25 6.57 -5.32
CA LEU A 47 14.43 6.63 -4.11
C LEU A 47 15.29 6.90 -2.86
N LEU A 48 16.42 6.21 -2.73
CA LEU A 48 17.37 6.44 -1.63
C LEU A 48 17.88 7.89 -1.64
N SER A 49 18.25 8.40 -2.81
CA SER A 49 18.71 9.78 -2.96
C SER A 49 17.65 10.80 -2.51
N LEU A 50 16.37 10.57 -2.82
CA LEU A 50 15.26 11.42 -2.39
C LEU A 50 15.03 11.37 -0.87
N VAL A 51 15.19 10.21 -0.25
CA VAL A 51 15.06 10.06 1.22
C VAL A 51 16.22 10.77 1.91
N LEU A 52 17.45 10.57 1.45
CA LEU A 52 18.64 11.22 1.99
C LEU A 52 18.62 12.75 1.81
N LEU A 53 18.12 13.26 0.68
CA LEU A 53 17.98 14.70 0.40
C LEU A 53 17.21 15.44 1.50
N LYS A 54 16.23 14.79 2.10
CA LYS A 54 15.39 15.37 3.17
C LYS A 54 15.73 14.88 4.57
N ASN A 55 16.70 13.98 4.70
CA ASN A 55 16.98 13.31 5.96
C ASN A 55 15.71 12.65 6.54
N ALA A 56 14.89 12.05 5.67
CA ALA A 56 13.71 11.33 6.08
C ALA A 56 14.06 9.97 6.71
N ASP A 57 13.14 9.40 7.47
CA ASP A 57 13.40 8.20 8.29
C ASP A 57 13.26 6.90 7.53
N GLY A 58 12.81 6.93 6.29
CA GLY A 58 12.62 5.72 5.49
C GLY A 58 11.67 5.90 4.31
N ILE A 59 11.09 4.79 3.89
CA ILE A 59 10.26 4.72 2.69
C ILE A 59 9.04 3.82 2.90
N ASP A 60 7.96 4.17 2.21
CA ASP A 60 6.78 3.34 2.02
C ASP A 60 6.61 3.05 0.54
N ILE A 61 6.53 1.78 0.14
CA ILE A 61 6.35 1.38 -1.25
C ILE A 61 4.88 1.09 -1.49
N ASP A 62 4.27 1.88 -2.37
CA ASP A 62 2.86 1.79 -2.73
C ASP A 62 2.73 1.42 -4.21
N PHE A 63 2.95 0.13 -4.49
CA PHE A 63 2.85 -0.44 -5.83
C PHE A 63 1.53 -1.17 -5.97
N GLU A 64 0.68 -0.70 -6.91
CA GLU A 64 -0.68 -1.24 -7.04
C GLU A 64 -0.91 -1.92 -8.40
N LEU A 65 -1.87 -2.84 -8.43
CA LEU A 65 -2.22 -3.65 -9.59
C LEU A 65 -1.08 -4.58 -10.05
N LEU A 66 -0.37 -5.15 -9.09
CA LEU A 66 0.73 -6.10 -9.34
C LEU A 66 0.22 -7.34 -10.09
N PRO A 67 0.82 -7.70 -11.25
CA PRO A 67 0.49 -8.95 -11.89
C PRO A 67 1.18 -10.13 -11.19
N SER A 68 0.51 -11.29 -11.12
CA SER A 68 1.03 -12.49 -10.45
C SER A 68 2.40 -12.95 -10.99
N SER A 69 2.70 -12.67 -12.25
CA SER A 69 4.00 -12.96 -12.86
C SER A 69 5.17 -12.17 -12.24
N GLN A 70 4.88 -11.10 -11.51
CA GLN A 70 5.89 -10.27 -10.86
C GLN A 70 6.03 -10.54 -9.35
N ARG A 71 5.32 -11.52 -8.79
CA ARG A 71 5.35 -11.88 -7.37
C ARG A 71 6.78 -11.98 -6.81
N ASN A 72 7.60 -12.83 -7.44
CA ASN A 72 8.99 -13.05 -6.99
C ASN A 72 9.89 -11.84 -7.26
N ASN A 73 9.65 -11.12 -8.34
CA ASN A 73 10.42 -9.92 -8.67
C ASN A 73 10.12 -8.76 -7.71
N LEU A 74 8.90 -8.69 -7.16
CA LEU A 74 8.58 -7.74 -6.10
C LEU A 74 9.35 -8.05 -4.81
N VAL A 75 9.39 -9.31 -4.41
CA VAL A 75 10.19 -9.75 -3.24
C VAL A 75 11.65 -9.37 -3.44
N LEU A 76 12.22 -9.71 -4.61
CA LEU A 76 13.61 -9.37 -4.95
C LEU A 76 13.86 -7.84 -4.91
N PHE A 77 12.94 -7.03 -5.46
CA PHE A 77 13.03 -5.57 -5.38
C PHE A 77 13.07 -5.08 -3.93
N MET A 78 12.21 -5.62 -3.07
CA MET A 78 12.15 -5.21 -1.66
C MET A 78 13.39 -5.65 -0.88
N GLU A 79 13.98 -6.82 -1.17
CA GLU A 79 15.27 -7.26 -0.61
C GLU A 79 16.43 -6.34 -1.03
N GLU A 80 16.53 -6.03 -2.33
CA GLU A 80 17.52 -5.10 -2.89
C GLU A 80 17.38 -3.70 -2.27
N LEU A 81 16.15 -3.18 -2.17
CA LEU A 81 15.83 -1.89 -1.55
C LEU A 81 16.20 -1.88 -0.06
N SER A 82 15.75 -2.88 0.69
CA SER A 82 16.04 -3.01 2.12
C SER A 82 17.54 -3.01 2.37
N THR A 83 18.29 -3.78 1.58
CA THR A 83 19.76 -3.84 1.67
C THR A 83 20.40 -2.48 1.45
N ALA A 84 19.99 -1.76 0.38
CA ALA A 84 20.55 -0.45 0.05
C ALA A 84 20.22 0.61 1.13
N PHE A 85 19.00 0.58 1.66
CA PHE A 85 18.58 1.53 2.69
C PHE A 85 19.30 1.29 4.02
N HIS A 86 19.43 0.04 4.47
CA HIS A 86 20.16 -0.29 5.70
C HIS A 86 21.66 0.00 5.59
N ALA A 87 22.23 -0.06 4.41
CA ALA A 87 23.63 0.34 4.19
C ALA A 87 23.87 1.85 4.29
N ALA A 88 22.84 2.66 4.00
CA ALA A 88 22.97 4.12 3.91
C ALA A 88 22.33 4.90 5.07
N ILE A 89 21.32 4.33 5.73
CA ILE A 89 20.54 4.98 6.77
C ILE A 89 20.58 4.12 8.04
N ASN A 90 20.79 4.76 9.17
CA ASN A 90 20.78 4.06 10.45
C ASN A 90 19.32 3.79 10.89
N ASN A 91 18.95 2.52 10.98
CA ASN A 91 17.62 2.04 11.31
C ASN A 91 16.52 2.67 10.43
N PRO A 92 16.56 2.49 9.10
CA PRO A 92 15.53 3.01 8.21
C PRO A 92 14.21 2.31 8.50
N ILE A 93 13.09 3.01 8.31
CA ILE A 93 11.75 2.42 8.39
C ILE A 93 11.30 2.12 6.97
N ILE A 94 11.12 0.83 6.67
CA ILE A 94 10.71 0.35 5.35
C ILE A 94 9.35 -0.32 5.49
N THR A 95 8.32 0.24 4.86
CA THR A 95 6.98 -0.35 4.85
C THR A 95 6.48 -0.51 3.43
N MET A 96 5.42 -1.28 3.26
CA MET A 96 4.81 -1.50 1.97
C MET A 96 3.28 -1.47 2.08
N ALA A 97 2.64 -0.66 1.23
CA ALA A 97 1.20 -0.70 1.06
C ALA A 97 0.79 -1.98 0.32
N THR A 98 -0.26 -2.61 0.80
CA THR A 98 -0.74 -3.90 0.29
C THR A 98 -2.26 -3.90 0.18
N PRO A 99 -2.85 -4.58 -0.82
CA PRO A 99 -4.29 -4.55 -1.05
C PRO A 99 -5.07 -5.25 0.06
N ALA A 100 -6.29 -4.79 0.35
CA ALA A 100 -7.18 -5.51 1.28
C ALA A 100 -7.39 -6.96 0.87
N ILE A 101 -7.54 -7.21 -0.44
CA ILE A 101 -7.74 -8.54 -1.02
C ILE A 101 -6.78 -8.74 -2.18
N ASP A 102 -5.98 -9.79 -2.14
CA ASP A 102 -5.09 -10.17 -3.25
C ASP A 102 -5.83 -11.05 -4.26
N TRP A 103 -6.55 -10.42 -5.19
CA TRP A 103 -7.29 -11.11 -6.25
C TRP A 103 -6.41 -11.86 -7.24
N SER A 104 -5.17 -11.45 -7.38
CA SER A 104 -4.23 -11.99 -8.37
C SER A 104 -3.28 -13.04 -7.80
N ASN A 105 -3.26 -13.23 -6.49
CA ASN A 105 -2.25 -14.00 -5.77
C ASN A 105 -0.81 -13.54 -6.12
N ALA A 106 -0.65 -12.22 -6.23
CA ALA A 106 0.61 -11.61 -6.64
C ALA A 106 1.53 -11.26 -5.48
N TRP A 107 1.06 -11.31 -4.24
CA TRP A 107 1.78 -10.85 -3.07
C TRP A 107 2.31 -12.02 -2.24
N ASP A 108 3.62 -12.05 -1.97
CA ASP A 108 4.22 -12.97 -1.01
C ASP A 108 4.27 -12.34 0.37
N TYR A 109 3.14 -12.33 1.06
CA TYR A 109 3.02 -11.64 2.34
C TYR A 109 4.01 -12.15 3.40
N ASN A 110 4.37 -13.44 3.38
CA ASN A 110 5.32 -13.98 4.34
C ASN A 110 6.71 -13.36 4.13
N GLN A 111 7.24 -13.44 2.92
CA GLN A 111 8.56 -12.87 2.60
C GLN A 111 8.56 -11.35 2.74
N LEU A 112 7.50 -10.67 2.29
CA LEU A 112 7.41 -9.22 2.40
C LEU A 112 7.36 -8.74 3.87
N ALA A 113 6.67 -9.47 4.76
CA ALA A 113 6.67 -9.17 6.18
C ALA A 113 8.03 -9.38 6.85
N GLU A 114 8.81 -10.38 6.40
CA GLU A 114 10.17 -10.61 6.88
C GLU A 114 11.15 -9.50 6.46
N ILE A 115 10.97 -8.96 5.24
CA ILE A 115 11.87 -7.94 4.67
C ILE A 115 11.56 -6.53 5.20
N THR A 116 10.28 -6.25 5.51
CA THR A 116 9.80 -4.90 5.86
C THR A 116 9.57 -4.73 7.37
N ASP A 117 9.48 -3.48 7.82
CA ASP A 117 9.05 -3.15 9.17
C ASP A 117 7.52 -3.23 9.34
N GLY A 118 6.79 -3.23 8.24
CA GLY A 118 5.35 -3.41 8.26
C GLY A 118 4.69 -3.42 6.89
N LEU A 119 3.59 -4.16 6.80
CA LEU A 119 2.68 -4.18 5.67
C LEU A 119 1.49 -3.28 6.00
N PHE A 120 1.34 -2.17 5.27
CA PHE A 120 0.20 -1.28 5.40
C PHE A 120 -0.95 -1.82 4.56
N ILE A 121 -1.90 -2.45 5.23
CA ILE A 121 -3.08 -3.04 4.60
C ILE A 121 -4.06 -1.93 4.25
N MET A 122 -4.36 -1.74 2.98
CA MET A 122 -5.37 -0.79 2.51
C MET A 122 -6.78 -1.31 2.79
N GLY A 123 -7.20 -1.30 4.07
CA GLY A 123 -8.47 -1.85 4.56
C GLY A 123 -9.68 -1.01 4.15
N TYR A 124 -9.76 -0.65 2.86
CA TYR A 124 -10.79 0.19 2.27
C TYR A 124 -11.04 -0.17 0.81
N ASN A 125 -12.04 0.50 0.18
CA ASN A 125 -12.48 0.24 -1.18
C ASN A 125 -13.00 -1.20 -1.41
N TYR A 126 -13.63 -1.80 -0.40
CA TYR A 126 -14.43 -3.02 -0.61
C TYR A 126 -15.63 -2.72 -1.51
N PHE A 127 -16.26 -1.56 -1.29
CA PHE A 127 -17.11 -0.89 -2.26
C PHE A 127 -16.45 0.43 -2.65
N TYR A 128 -16.37 0.72 -3.93
CA TYR A 128 -15.65 1.85 -4.50
C TYR A 128 -16.45 2.54 -5.61
N SER A 129 -15.94 3.59 -6.19
CA SER A 129 -16.68 4.47 -7.12
C SER A 129 -17.41 3.75 -8.25
N SER A 130 -16.84 2.65 -8.79
CA SER A 130 -17.45 1.88 -9.89
C SER A 130 -18.07 0.55 -9.46
N SER A 131 -18.36 0.37 -8.18
CA SER A 131 -19.11 -0.80 -7.69
C SER A 131 -20.51 -0.84 -8.30
N SER A 132 -21.01 -2.04 -8.58
CA SER A 132 -22.37 -2.26 -9.14
C SER A 132 -23.49 -2.02 -8.14
N SER A 133 -23.16 -1.94 -6.86
CA SER A 133 -24.11 -1.59 -5.79
C SER A 133 -23.45 -0.65 -4.79
N ALA A 134 -24.24 0.22 -4.18
CA ALA A 134 -23.80 1.05 -3.07
C ALA A 134 -23.50 0.17 -1.85
N GLY A 135 -22.42 0.50 -1.10
CA GLY A 135 -22.04 -0.31 0.06
C GLY A 135 -20.96 0.35 0.91
N PRO A 136 -20.60 -0.23 2.06
CA PRO A 136 -19.59 0.33 2.95
C PRO A 136 -18.20 0.24 2.34
N VAL A 137 -17.48 1.36 2.38
CA VAL A 137 -16.08 1.44 1.86
C VAL A 137 -15.15 0.53 2.64
N SER A 138 -15.39 0.34 3.94
CA SER A 138 -14.58 -0.47 4.84
C SER A 138 -15.49 -1.20 5.85
N PRO A 139 -16.18 -2.27 5.43
CA PRO A 139 -17.06 -3.05 6.33
C PRO A 139 -16.22 -3.78 7.38
N LEU A 140 -16.62 -3.68 8.66
CA LEU A 140 -15.97 -4.42 9.74
C LEU A 140 -16.18 -5.92 9.60
N GLY A 141 -17.42 -6.34 9.33
CA GLY A 141 -17.82 -7.74 9.16
C GLY A 141 -19.18 -7.83 8.48
N GLY A 142 -19.64 -9.07 8.24
CA GLY A 142 -20.97 -9.35 7.66
C GLY A 142 -20.98 -9.43 6.14
N PHE A 143 -19.83 -9.36 5.49
CA PHE A 143 -19.64 -9.57 4.05
C PHE A 143 -18.71 -10.76 3.83
N TYR A 144 -18.69 -11.27 2.60
CA TYR A 144 -17.73 -12.33 2.24
C TYR A 144 -16.30 -11.80 2.27
N TYR A 145 -16.09 -10.55 1.85
CA TYR A 145 -14.85 -9.81 2.02
C TYR A 145 -15.12 -8.56 2.86
N ASP A 146 -14.45 -8.49 3.99
CA ASP A 146 -14.53 -7.42 4.98
C ASP A 146 -13.21 -7.32 5.76
N LEU A 147 -13.15 -6.45 6.74
CA LEU A 147 -11.94 -6.28 7.56
C LEU A 147 -11.61 -7.53 8.39
N GLU A 148 -12.61 -8.25 8.90
CA GLU A 148 -12.39 -9.49 9.67
C GLU A 148 -11.76 -10.57 8.77
N TYR A 149 -12.26 -10.72 7.54
CA TYR A 149 -11.66 -11.60 6.54
C TYR A 149 -10.21 -11.16 6.23
N THR A 150 -10.02 -9.89 5.90
CA THR A 150 -8.71 -9.35 5.50
C THR A 150 -7.65 -9.56 6.58
N VAL A 151 -7.94 -9.17 7.82
CA VAL A 151 -6.99 -9.33 8.94
C VAL A 151 -6.67 -10.81 9.17
N SER A 152 -7.68 -11.69 9.15
CA SER A 152 -7.48 -13.13 9.30
C SER A 152 -6.63 -13.73 8.18
N ASP A 153 -6.86 -13.32 6.93
CA ASP A 153 -6.11 -13.77 5.75
C ASP A 153 -4.63 -13.34 5.84
N TYR A 154 -4.38 -12.08 6.25
CA TYR A 154 -3.02 -11.58 6.46
C TYR A 154 -2.28 -12.31 7.58
N ILE A 155 -2.91 -12.52 8.73
CA ILE A 155 -2.32 -13.29 9.83
C ILE A 155 -1.92 -14.68 9.36
N ASN A 156 -2.78 -15.36 8.62
CA ASN A 156 -2.49 -16.69 8.07
C ASN A 156 -1.35 -16.66 7.05
N LYS A 157 -1.38 -15.74 6.09
CA LYS A 157 -0.41 -15.64 5.00
C LYS A 157 0.97 -15.14 5.45
N THR A 158 1.06 -14.38 6.54
CA THR A 158 2.33 -13.96 7.14
C THR A 158 2.87 -14.95 8.17
N GLY A 159 2.24 -16.12 8.33
CA GLY A 159 2.67 -17.10 9.33
C GLY A 159 2.51 -16.61 10.78
N GLY A 160 1.56 -15.70 11.03
CA GLY A 160 1.27 -15.17 12.37
C GLY A 160 2.11 -13.94 12.77
N GLN A 161 2.78 -13.27 11.83
CA GLN A 161 3.55 -12.04 12.08
C GLN A 161 2.63 -10.82 12.21
N TYR A 162 1.73 -10.85 13.20
CA TYR A 162 0.71 -9.80 13.39
C TYR A 162 1.30 -8.44 13.82
N ASP A 163 2.48 -8.41 14.39
CA ASP A 163 3.23 -7.21 14.74
C ASP A 163 3.74 -6.43 13.51
N LYS A 164 3.75 -7.08 12.35
CA LYS A 164 4.07 -6.48 11.05
C LYS A 164 2.85 -5.89 10.33
N LEU A 165 1.64 -6.05 10.85
CA LEU A 165 0.42 -5.64 10.17
C LEU A 165 -0.05 -4.26 10.65
N ILE A 166 -0.22 -3.33 9.71
CA ILE A 166 -0.73 -1.98 9.93
C ILE A 166 -2.04 -1.84 9.18
N LEU A 167 -3.17 -1.81 9.86
CA LEU A 167 -4.47 -1.68 9.22
C LEU A 167 -4.80 -0.22 8.92
N GLY A 168 -4.85 0.11 7.63
CA GLY A 168 -5.31 1.41 7.13
C GLY A 168 -6.83 1.46 7.03
N LEU A 169 -7.43 2.53 7.55
CA LEU A 169 -8.88 2.77 7.51
C LEU A 169 -9.19 4.10 6.81
N PRO A 170 -10.33 4.20 6.09
CA PRO A 170 -10.66 5.39 5.32
C PRO A 170 -11.29 6.48 6.18
N TYR A 171 -10.99 7.75 5.87
CA TYR A 171 -11.73 8.93 6.31
C TYR A 171 -12.59 9.51 5.18
N TYR A 172 -13.07 8.65 4.28
CA TYR A 172 -13.92 9.02 3.16
C TYR A 172 -14.97 7.94 2.91
N GLY A 173 -15.99 8.30 2.17
CA GLY A 173 -16.99 7.40 1.62
C GLY A 173 -17.27 7.76 0.17
N TYR A 174 -18.29 7.14 -0.39
CA TYR A 174 -18.77 7.46 -1.73
C TYR A 174 -20.25 7.83 -1.69
N ASP A 175 -20.63 8.78 -2.54
CA ASP A 175 -22.00 9.10 -2.89
C ASP A 175 -22.28 8.55 -4.29
N TRP A 176 -23.20 7.58 -4.40
CA TRP A 176 -23.54 6.94 -5.67
C TRP A 176 -24.94 7.36 -6.12
N PRO A 177 -25.14 7.60 -7.43
CA PRO A 177 -26.46 7.57 -8.00
C PRO A 177 -26.97 6.13 -7.96
N VAL A 178 -28.13 5.90 -7.36
CA VAL A 178 -28.73 4.58 -7.15
C VAL A 178 -30.14 4.51 -7.73
N GLU A 179 -30.64 3.29 -8.00
CA GLU A 179 -31.97 3.09 -8.57
C GLU A 179 -33.09 3.35 -7.58
N ASP A 180 -32.86 3.08 -6.29
CA ASP A 180 -33.81 3.30 -5.22
C ASP A 180 -33.13 3.69 -3.90
N SER A 181 -33.88 3.85 -2.83
CA SER A 181 -33.38 4.23 -1.50
C SER A 181 -33.09 3.05 -0.58
N LEU A 182 -33.00 1.84 -1.11
CA LEU A 182 -32.71 0.65 -0.32
C LEU A 182 -31.21 0.53 -0.03
N ILE A 183 -30.87 -0.13 1.07
CA ILE A 183 -29.48 -0.50 1.38
C ILE A 183 -28.98 -1.47 0.31
N PHE A 184 -27.79 -1.21 -0.20
CA PHE A 184 -27.16 -2.00 -1.29
C PHE A 184 -27.88 -1.92 -2.64
N SER A 185 -28.64 -0.84 -2.87
CA SER A 185 -29.24 -0.58 -4.17
C SER A 185 -28.22 -0.61 -5.29
N GLU A 186 -28.65 -1.07 -6.45
CA GLU A 186 -27.82 -1.05 -7.66
C GLU A 186 -27.45 0.39 -8.04
N THR A 187 -26.19 0.58 -8.44
CA THR A 187 -25.71 1.89 -8.89
C THR A 187 -26.02 2.07 -10.38
N ASN A 188 -26.50 3.26 -10.74
CA ASN A 188 -26.75 3.64 -12.15
C ASN A 188 -25.76 4.68 -12.66
N GLY A 189 -24.61 4.79 -11.99
CA GLY A 189 -23.48 5.67 -12.37
C GLY A 189 -22.30 5.55 -11.43
N THR A 190 -21.24 6.30 -11.72
CA THR A 190 -20.02 6.31 -10.92
C THR A 190 -20.20 7.10 -9.63
N GLY A 191 -19.81 6.52 -8.50
CA GLY A 191 -19.80 7.20 -7.20
C GLY A 191 -18.72 8.28 -7.12
N GLN A 192 -19.04 9.34 -6.39
CA GLN A 192 -18.09 10.40 -6.06
C GLN A 192 -17.56 10.23 -4.65
N ALA A 193 -16.23 10.31 -4.49
CA ALA A 193 -15.63 10.29 -3.16
C ALA A 193 -16.02 11.55 -2.38
N ILE A 194 -16.46 11.35 -1.14
CA ILE A 194 -16.79 12.42 -0.19
C ILE A 194 -16.00 12.22 1.10
N THR A 195 -15.52 13.32 1.66
CA THR A 195 -14.85 13.33 2.98
C THR A 195 -15.83 13.79 4.06
N TYR A 196 -15.63 13.32 5.26
CA TYR A 196 -16.38 13.73 6.45
C TYR A 196 -15.85 15.05 7.01
#